data_493e74ed2970a0aeb83394acf700dc36
#
_entry.id   493e74ed2970a0aeb83394acf700dc36
#
_cell.length_a   1.000
_cell.length_b   1.000
_cell.length_c   1.000
_cell.angle_alpha   90.00
_cell.angle_beta   90.00
_cell.angle_gamma   90.00
#
_symmetry.space_group_name_H-M   'P 1'
#
loop_
_entity.id
_entity.type
_entity.pdbx_description
1 polymer ?
#
loop_
_entity_poly.entity_id
_entity_poly.type
_entity_poly.pdbx_seq_one_letter_code
_entity_poly.pdbx_strand_id
1 'polypeptide(L)'
;HNRATGIVMDVNTGAILAMATKPDFDPNQPNEIYDERARAAVENFASDPVLIEKLSTITDSAERAKVLEEARKEALGKAQFQQWRNKAISDPYEPGSVFKVITSAMALDLNVVKPTGQYFTCPGYHIVAGRRKACWKSAGHGPINFTEAVKFSCNPAFMMVGALIGPQNFYDYFDRFGLRETTRIDLPGEADG
;
A
#
# COMPACT_ATOMS: atom_id res chain seq x y z
N HIS A 1 -2.00 -8.00 -11.78
CA HIS A 1 -1.34 -7.51 -10.56
C HIS A 1 0.17 -7.73 -10.69
N ASN A 2 0.94 -6.71 -10.31
CA ASN A 2 2.39 -6.73 -10.54
C ASN A 2 3.17 -7.21 -9.31
N ARG A 3 2.51 -7.30 -8.16
CA ARG A 3 3.12 -7.68 -6.88
C ARG A 3 2.12 -8.49 -6.07
N ALA A 4 2.61 -9.45 -5.33
CA ALA A 4 1.85 -10.20 -4.33
C ALA A 4 2.75 -10.44 -3.12
N THR A 5 2.15 -10.42 -1.94
CA THR A 5 2.83 -10.69 -0.68
C THR A 5 1.93 -11.56 0.17
N GLY A 6 2.51 -12.56 0.82
CA GLY A 6 1.85 -13.41 1.79
C GLY A 6 2.68 -13.50 3.07
N ILE A 7 2.02 -13.36 4.23
CA ILE A 7 2.62 -13.49 5.55
C ILE A 7 1.75 -14.46 6.35
N VAL A 8 2.38 -15.41 7.01
CA VAL A 8 1.73 -16.31 7.99
C VAL A 8 2.31 -16.02 9.35
N MET A 9 1.44 -15.68 10.29
CA MET A 9 1.82 -15.32 11.65
C MET A 9 1.05 -16.13 12.67
N ASP A 10 1.72 -16.55 13.73
CA ASP A 10 1.07 -17.11 14.92
C ASP A 10 0.43 -15.95 15.71
N VAL A 11 -0.89 -15.98 15.82
CA VAL A 11 -1.67 -14.92 16.47
C VAL A 11 -1.47 -14.85 17.98
N ASN A 12 -0.96 -15.91 18.62
CA ASN A 12 -0.74 -15.94 20.06
C ASN A 12 0.61 -15.34 20.46
N THR A 13 1.61 -15.48 19.59
CA THR A 13 3.00 -15.10 19.89
C THR A 13 3.48 -13.91 19.04
N GLY A 14 2.81 -13.63 17.92
CA GLY A 14 3.27 -12.67 16.91
C GLY A 14 4.41 -13.22 16.03
N ALA A 15 4.83 -14.47 16.20
CA ALA A 15 5.91 -15.05 15.43
C ALA A 15 5.54 -15.18 13.95
N ILE A 16 6.41 -14.70 13.07
CA ILE A 16 6.26 -14.86 11.62
C ILE A 16 6.72 -16.26 11.23
N LEU A 17 5.77 -17.09 10.79
CA LEU A 17 6.02 -18.48 10.41
C LEU A 17 6.44 -18.61 8.94
N ALA A 18 5.97 -17.73 8.09
CA ALA A 18 6.35 -17.66 6.69
C ALA A 18 6.11 -16.25 6.14
N MET A 19 6.95 -15.84 5.19
CA MET A 19 6.81 -14.60 4.45
C MET A 19 7.29 -14.83 3.02
N ALA A 20 6.49 -14.44 2.04
CA ALA A 20 6.81 -14.57 0.63
C ALA A 20 6.35 -13.36 -0.16
N THR A 21 7.13 -12.98 -1.17
CA THR A 21 6.81 -11.86 -2.09
C THR A 21 6.99 -12.30 -3.54
N LYS A 22 6.19 -11.73 -4.44
CA LYS A 22 6.32 -11.88 -5.89
C LYS A 22 6.30 -10.50 -6.57
N PRO A 23 7.07 -10.24 -7.63
CA PRO A 23 8.14 -11.11 -8.13
C PRO A 23 9.27 -11.28 -7.11
N ASP A 24 9.89 -12.44 -7.14
CA ASP A 24 11.08 -12.79 -6.38
C ASP A 24 12.30 -12.92 -7.32
N PHE A 25 13.40 -13.43 -6.82
CA PHE A 25 14.62 -13.71 -7.58
C PHE A 25 15.28 -15.00 -7.06
N ASP A 26 16.17 -15.58 -7.88
CA ASP A 26 17.01 -16.70 -7.44
C ASP A 26 18.21 -16.17 -6.64
N PRO A 27 18.34 -16.51 -5.34
CA PRO A 27 19.46 -16.08 -4.52
C PRO A 27 20.83 -16.60 -5.01
N ASN A 28 20.83 -17.66 -5.81
CA ASN A 28 22.06 -18.19 -6.41
C ASN A 28 22.52 -17.37 -7.64
N GLN A 29 21.60 -16.57 -8.20
CA GLN A 29 21.86 -15.68 -9.34
C GLN A 29 21.33 -14.25 -9.03
N PRO A 30 21.79 -13.58 -7.96
CA PRO A 30 21.16 -12.36 -7.44
C PRO A 30 21.26 -11.17 -8.40
N ASN A 31 22.20 -11.21 -9.33
CA ASN A 31 22.44 -10.13 -10.29
C ASN A 31 21.55 -10.23 -11.54
N GLU A 32 20.89 -11.36 -11.75
CA GLU A 32 19.94 -11.54 -12.84
C GLU A 32 18.62 -10.81 -12.53
N ILE A 33 18.06 -10.12 -13.52
CA ILE A 33 16.78 -9.41 -13.34
C ILE A 33 15.64 -10.33 -13.80
N TYR A 34 14.83 -10.82 -12.84
CA TYR A 34 13.72 -11.74 -13.08
C TYR A 34 12.40 -11.04 -13.42
N ASP A 35 12.21 -9.81 -12.91
CA ASP A 35 11.03 -9.02 -13.25
C ASP A 35 11.13 -8.48 -14.67
N GLU A 36 10.20 -8.87 -15.54
CA GLU A 36 10.20 -8.49 -16.97
C GLU A 36 10.13 -6.98 -17.18
N ARG A 37 9.42 -6.25 -16.32
CA ARG A 37 9.31 -4.79 -16.42
C ARG A 37 10.59 -4.10 -15.99
N ALA A 38 11.21 -4.59 -14.93
CA ALA A 38 12.51 -4.08 -14.51
C ALA A 38 13.57 -4.36 -15.56
N ARG A 39 13.54 -5.56 -16.20
CA ARG A 39 14.42 -5.90 -17.31
C ARG A 39 14.19 -4.95 -18.49
N ALA A 40 12.95 -4.76 -18.92
CA ALA A 40 12.62 -3.84 -19.99
C ALA A 40 13.04 -2.40 -19.68
N ALA A 41 12.93 -1.95 -18.44
CA ALA A 41 13.41 -0.62 -18.02
C ALA A 41 14.95 -0.51 -18.12
N VAL A 42 15.68 -1.57 -17.76
CA VAL A 42 17.15 -1.61 -17.93
C VAL A 42 17.53 -1.65 -19.42
N GLU A 43 16.82 -2.40 -20.24
CA GLU A 43 17.08 -2.46 -21.70
C GLU A 43 16.78 -1.13 -22.38
N ASN A 44 15.76 -0.41 -21.94
CA ASN A 44 15.33 0.86 -22.51
C ASN A 44 15.83 2.10 -21.74
N PHE A 45 16.87 1.97 -20.92
CA PHE A 45 17.38 3.08 -20.09
C PHE A 45 17.72 4.33 -20.90
N ALA A 46 18.18 4.17 -22.14
CA ALA A 46 18.53 5.27 -23.03
C ALA A 46 17.33 6.10 -23.52
N SER A 47 16.10 5.62 -23.29
CA SER A 47 14.86 6.34 -23.61
C SER A 47 14.39 7.26 -22.50
N ASP A 48 15.12 7.36 -21.37
CA ASP A 48 14.79 8.27 -20.27
C ASP A 48 14.88 9.74 -20.76
N PRO A 49 13.80 10.53 -20.65
CA PRO A 49 13.78 11.92 -21.14
C PRO A 49 14.88 12.78 -20.49
N VAL A 50 15.18 12.57 -19.19
CA VAL A 50 16.20 13.32 -18.48
C VAL A 50 17.60 12.98 -19.03
N LEU A 51 17.85 11.71 -19.33
CA LEU A 51 19.10 11.29 -19.94
C LEU A 51 19.25 11.82 -21.37
N ILE A 52 18.17 11.81 -22.16
CA ILE A 52 18.16 12.38 -23.52
C ILE A 52 18.49 13.86 -23.48
N GLU A 53 17.86 14.62 -22.59
CA GLU A 53 18.13 16.05 -22.42
C GLU A 53 19.60 16.28 -22.03
N LYS A 54 20.10 15.56 -21.05
CA LYS A 54 21.53 15.62 -20.63
C LYS A 54 22.48 15.33 -21.79
N LEU A 55 22.21 14.28 -22.56
CA LEU A 55 23.05 13.90 -23.69
C LEU A 55 22.98 14.92 -24.84
N SER A 56 21.92 15.68 -25.00
CA SER A 56 21.79 16.71 -26.03
C SER A 56 22.76 17.86 -25.86
N THR A 57 23.21 18.12 -24.63
CA THR A 57 24.15 19.18 -24.28
C THR A 57 25.63 18.78 -24.41
N ILE A 58 25.91 17.48 -24.53
CA ILE A 58 27.28 16.95 -24.61
C ILE A 58 27.67 16.77 -26.08
N THR A 59 28.72 17.46 -26.51
CA THR A 59 29.25 17.36 -27.88
C THR A 59 30.35 16.33 -28.03
N ASP A 60 31.10 16.05 -26.97
CA ASP A 60 32.21 15.08 -26.96
C ASP A 60 31.65 13.64 -26.94
N SER A 61 32.11 12.81 -27.89
CA SER A 61 31.66 11.44 -28.04
C SER A 61 32.11 10.52 -26.91
N ALA A 62 33.30 10.75 -26.36
CA ALA A 62 33.82 9.93 -25.25
C ALA A 62 33.07 10.25 -23.95
N GLU A 63 32.78 11.52 -23.72
CA GLU A 63 31.97 11.96 -22.58
C GLU A 63 30.54 11.43 -22.67
N ARG A 64 29.92 11.45 -23.86
CA ARG A 64 28.58 10.83 -24.08
C ARG A 64 28.59 9.34 -23.77
N ALA A 65 29.61 8.61 -24.21
CA ALA A 65 29.74 7.17 -23.95
C ALA A 65 29.85 6.88 -22.45
N LYS A 66 30.62 7.69 -21.73
CA LYS A 66 30.77 7.58 -20.27
C LYS A 66 29.44 7.82 -19.55
N VAL A 67 28.70 8.87 -19.91
CA VAL A 67 27.38 9.16 -19.31
C VAL A 67 26.36 8.05 -19.59
N LEU A 68 26.36 7.45 -20.78
CA LEU A 68 25.51 6.31 -21.12
C LEU A 68 25.85 5.07 -20.29
N GLU A 69 27.13 4.78 -20.11
CA GLU A 69 27.56 3.62 -19.30
C GLU A 69 27.22 3.81 -17.82
N GLU A 70 27.37 5.01 -17.27
CA GLU A 70 26.97 5.35 -15.92
C GLU A 70 25.44 5.21 -15.74
N ALA A 71 24.65 5.72 -16.67
CA ALA A 71 23.20 5.62 -16.64
C ALA A 71 22.72 4.15 -16.73
N ARG A 72 23.39 3.34 -17.55
CA ARG A 72 23.11 1.90 -17.64
C ARG A 72 23.39 1.18 -16.31
N LYS A 73 24.54 1.47 -15.70
CA LYS A 73 24.89 0.91 -14.37
C LYS A 73 23.89 1.32 -13.29
N GLU A 74 23.46 2.58 -13.33
CA GLU A 74 22.45 3.08 -12.41
C GLU A 74 21.11 2.37 -12.60
N ALA A 75 20.64 2.22 -13.86
CA ALA A 75 19.39 1.52 -14.16
C ALA A 75 19.44 0.05 -13.71
N LEU A 76 20.56 -0.64 -13.96
CA LEU A 76 20.77 -2.02 -13.51
C LEU A 76 20.78 -2.11 -11.98
N GLY A 77 21.55 -1.26 -11.30
CA GLY A 77 21.62 -1.22 -9.85
C GLY A 77 20.25 -0.97 -9.22
N LYS A 78 19.47 -0.03 -9.76
CA LYS A 78 18.10 0.24 -9.34
C LYS A 78 17.20 -1.01 -9.47
N ALA A 79 17.26 -1.72 -10.58
CA ALA A 79 16.49 -2.93 -10.82
C ALA A 79 16.86 -4.05 -9.83
N GLN A 80 18.15 -4.25 -9.58
CA GLN A 80 18.67 -5.22 -8.61
C GLN A 80 18.21 -4.88 -7.18
N PHE A 81 18.37 -3.63 -6.73
CA PHE A 81 17.89 -3.21 -5.42
C PHE A 81 16.39 -3.41 -5.24
N GLN A 82 15.59 -3.12 -6.27
CA GLN A 82 14.15 -3.32 -6.22
C GLN A 82 13.74 -4.80 -6.11
N GLN A 83 14.46 -5.72 -6.76
CA GLN A 83 14.14 -7.14 -6.65
C GLN A 83 14.60 -7.75 -5.32
N TRP A 84 15.73 -7.29 -4.75
CA TRP A 84 16.25 -7.79 -3.48
C TRP A 84 15.45 -7.32 -2.25
N ARG A 85 14.71 -6.22 -2.39
CA ARG A 85 13.88 -5.72 -1.28
C ARG A 85 12.81 -6.72 -0.90
N ASN A 86 12.64 -6.95 0.40
CA ASN A 86 11.48 -7.66 0.92
C ASN A 86 10.26 -6.74 0.91
N LYS A 87 9.46 -6.86 -0.14
CA LYS A 87 8.29 -6.01 -0.38
C LYS A 87 7.22 -6.12 0.72
N ALA A 88 7.22 -7.21 1.49
CA ALA A 88 6.30 -7.42 2.60
C ALA A 88 6.48 -6.41 3.73
N ILE A 89 7.72 -5.91 3.91
CA ILE A 89 8.08 -5.00 5.00
C ILE A 89 8.59 -3.64 4.51
N SER A 90 9.00 -3.56 3.23
CA SER A 90 9.61 -2.33 2.69
C SER A 90 8.68 -1.49 1.84
N ASP A 91 7.54 -2.04 1.40
CA ASP A 91 6.63 -1.34 0.48
C ASP A 91 5.29 -1.05 1.19
N PRO A 92 5.03 0.20 1.62
CA PRO A 92 3.72 0.58 2.13
C PRO A 92 2.66 0.53 1.02
N TYR A 93 1.42 0.26 1.40
CA TYR A 93 0.28 0.25 0.48
C TYR A 93 -0.98 0.79 1.15
N GLU A 94 -1.92 1.28 0.35
CA GLU A 94 -3.23 1.69 0.84
C GLU A 94 -4.10 0.45 1.12
N PRO A 95 -4.45 0.16 2.39
CA PRO A 95 -5.18 -1.06 2.76
C PRO A 95 -6.62 -1.08 2.23
N GLY A 96 -7.17 0.06 1.84
CA GLY A 96 -8.54 0.18 1.34
C GLY A 96 -9.56 -0.36 2.34
N SER A 97 -10.56 -1.16 1.83
CA SER A 97 -11.64 -1.69 2.68
C SER A 97 -11.19 -2.68 3.76
N VAL A 98 -9.97 -3.21 3.70
CA VAL A 98 -9.43 -4.05 4.77
C VAL A 98 -9.30 -3.25 6.06
N PHE A 99 -9.00 -1.95 5.96
CA PHE A 99 -8.92 -1.05 7.11
C PHE A 99 -10.24 -0.89 7.88
N LYS A 100 -11.37 -1.20 7.26
CA LYS A 100 -12.68 -1.16 7.93
C LYS A 100 -12.80 -2.13 9.11
N VAL A 101 -11.99 -3.18 9.16
CA VAL A 101 -11.92 -4.09 10.32
C VAL A 101 -11.43 -3.32 11.56
N ILE A 102 -10.37 -2.53 11.41
CA ILE A 102 -9.83 -1.68 12.47
C ILE A 102 -10.84 -0.60 12.86
N THR A 103 -11.43 0.09 11.89
CA THR A 103 -12.49 1.08 12.14
C THR A 103 -13.69 0.46 12.88
N SER A 104 -14.04 -0.80 12.56
CA SER A 104 -15.12 -1.51 13.25
C SER A 104 -14.76 -1.82 14.70
N ALA A 105 -13.52 -2.25 14.95
CA ALA A 105 -13.04 -2.50 16.31
C ALA A 105 -13.08 -1.23 17.16
N MET A 106 -12.58 -0.10 16.63
CA MET A 106 -12.67 1.20 17.30
C MET A 106 -14.12 1.57 17.65
N ALA A 107 -15.02 1.47 16.66
CA ALA A 107 -16.41 1.89 16.83
C ALA A 107 -17.17 1.05 17.88
N LEU A 108 -16.89 -0.24 17.93
CA LEU A 108 -17.50 -1.17 18.89
C LEU A 108 -16.93 -0.98 20.30
N ASP A 109 -15.61 -0.84 20.43
CA ASP A 109 -14.94 -0.64 21.72
C ASP A 109 -15.34 0.69 22.36
N LEU A 110 -15.48 1.74 21.55
CA LEU A 110 -16.01 3.05 21.98
C LEU A 110 -17.53 3.07 22.22
N ASN A 111 -18.23 1.98 21.90
CA ASN A 111 -19.69 1.90 21.96
C ASN A 111 -20.43 3.00 21.14
N VAL A 112 -19.79 3.56 20.12
CA VAL A 112 -20.41 4.57 19.22
C VAL A 112 -21.33 3.93 18.16
N VAL A 113 -21.24 2.63 17.98
CA VAL A 113 -22.14 1.84 17.14
C VAL A 113 -22.61 0.59 17.88
N LYS A 114 -23.78 0.08 17.46
CA LYS A 114 -24.29 -1.24 17.86
C LYS A 114 -24.36 -2.13 16.63
N PRO A 115 -24.10 -3.44 16.75
CA PRO A 115 -24.18 -4.38 15.63
C PRO A 115 -25.53 -4.32 14.92
N THR A 116 -26.62 -4.19 15.67
CA THR A 116 -28.01 -4.11 15.19
C THR A 116 -28.74 -2.95 15.86
N GLY A 117 -29.88 -2.56 15.31
CA GLY A 117 -30.76 -1.53 15.90
C GLY A 117 -30.40 -0.08 15.59
N GLN A 118 -29.21 0.20 15.05
CA GLN A 118 -28.80 1.50 14.56
C GLN A 118 -28.65 1.43 13.04
N TYR A 119 -29.24 2.37 12.31
CA TYR A 119 -29.24 2.37 10.87
C TYR A 119 -28.45 3.54 10.29
N PHE A 120 -27.71 3.25 9.21
CA PHE A 120 -27.02 4.20 8.37
C PHE A 120 -27.68 4.22 7.00
N THR A 121 -27.98 5.39 6.48
CA THR A 121 -28.59 5.50 5.14
C THR A 121 -27.52 5.69 4.08
N CYS A 122 -27.45 4.79 3.12
CA CYS A 122 -26.54 4.87 1.99
C CYS A 122 -27.32 5.14 0.69
N PRO A 123 -27.36 6.39 0.22
CA PRO A 123 -27.99 6.75 -1.07
C PRO A 123 -27.04 6.55 -2.27
N GLY A 124 -25.96 5.79 -2.12
CA GLY A 124 -24.91 5.62 -3.14
C GLY A 124 -23.73 6.57 -3.00
N TYR A 125 -23.76 7.50 -2.06
CA TYR A 125 -22.67 8.43 -1.75
C TYR A 125 -22.79 9.02 -0.35
N HIS A 126 -21.71 9.68 0.07
CA HIS A 126 -21.70 10.56 1.26
C HIS A 126 -20.87 11.81 0.97
N ILE A 127 -21.18 12.92 1.66
CA ILE A 127 -20.45 14.18 1.51
C ILE A 127 -19.49 14.32 2.69
N VAL A 128 -18.20 14.39 2.42
CA VAL A 128 -17.15 14.62 3.41
C VAL A 128 -16.40 15.88 3.05
N ALA A 129 -16.34 16.85 3.95
CA ALA A 129 -15.68 18.15 3.73
C ALA A 129 -16.07 18.81 2.38
N GLY A 130 -17.36 18.82 2.07
CA GLY A 130 -17.91 19.40 0.83
C GLY A 130 -17.67 18.56 -0.44
N ARG A 131 -17.00 17.42 -0.35
CA ARG A 131 -16.70 16.54 -1.49
C ARG A 131 -17.56 15.30 -1.47
N ARG A 132 -18.15 14.97 -2.63
CA ARG A 132 -18.92 13.74 -2.80
C ARG A 132 -17.99 12.55 -2.90
N LYS A 133 -18.20 11.57 -2.02
CA LYS A 133 -17.51 10.27 -2.01
C LYS A 133 -18.51 9.17 -2.34
N ALA A 134 -18.25 8.44 -3.43
CA ALA A 134 -19.17 7.41 -3.92
C ALA A 134 -19.08 6.11 -3.12
N CYS A 135 -20.22 5.42 -3.06
CA CYS A 135 -20.25 4.00 -2.75
C CYS A 135 -19.93 3.18 -4.01
N TRP A 136 -19.37 1.98 -3.82
CA TRP A 136 -19.18 1.06 -4.95
C TRP A 136 -20.53 0.65 -5.60
N LYS A 137 -21.61 0.61 -4.81
CA LYS A 137 -22.99 0.44 -5.30
C LYS A 137 -23.60 1.81 -5.55
N SER A 138 -23.65 2.24 -6.80
CA SER A 138 -24.12 3.59 -7.18
C SER A 138 -25.56 3.87 -6.79
N ALA A 139 -26.45 2.85 -6.85
CA ALA A 139 -27.84 2.94 -6.40
C ALA A 139 -27.99 3.02 -4.85
N GLY A 140 -26.91 2.87 -4.11
CA GLY A 140 -26.91 2.81 -2.66
C GLY A 140 -27.39 1.48 -2.09
N HIS A 141 -27.22 1.34 -0.77
CA HIS A 141 -27.70 0.19 0.00
C HIS A 141 -29.01 0.47 0.75
N GLY A 142 -29.47 1.73 0.73
CA GLY A 142 -30.59 2.16 1.55
C GLY A 142 -30.25 2.22 3.05
N PRO A 143 -31.23 2.05 3.93
CA PRO A 143 -31.02 1.94 5.37
C PRO A 143 -30.45 0.55 5.70
N ILE A 144 -29.27 0.54 6.31
CA ILE A 144 -28.53 -0.67 6.70
C ILE A 144 -28.04 -0.52 8.14
N ASN A 145 -28.02 -1.60 8.91
CA ASN A 145 -27.41 -1.62 10.22
C ASN A 145 -25.88 -1.77 10.12
N PHE A 146 -25.18 -1.73 11.27
CA PHE A 146 -23.71 -1.79 11.25
C PHE A 146 -23.18 -3.13 10.75
N THR A 147 -23.80 -4.25 11.12
CA THR A 147 -23.45 -5.59 10.60
C THR A 147 -23.57 -5.65 9.08
N GLU A 148 -24.65 -5.09 8.53
CA GLU A 148 -24.86 -5.01 7.08
C GLU A 148 -23.86 -4.05 6.42
N ALA A 149 -23.50 -2.95 7.08
CA ALA A 149 -22.48 -2.01 6.60
C ALA A 149 -21.11 -2.69 6.44
N VAL A 150 -20.74 -3.55 7.39
CA VAL A 150 -19.53 -4.40 7.31
C VAL A 150 -19.67 -5.41 6.17
N LYS A 151 -20.77 -6.18 6.15
CA LYS A 151 -21.07 -7.21 5.14
C LYS A 151 -20.98 -6.66 3.71
N PHE A 152 -21.55 -5.48 3.47
CA PHE A 152 -21.57 -4.84 2.16
C PHE A 152 -20.36 -3.95 1.89
N SER A 153 -19.46 -3.82 2.85
CA SER A 153 -18.32 -2.88 2.76
C SER A 153 -18.78 -1.48 2.32
N CYS A 154 -19.84 -0.97 2.91
CA CYS A 154 -20.49 0.27 2.53
C CYS A 154 -19.65 1.50 2.89
N ASN A 155 -19.08 2.19 1.89
CA ASN A 155 -18.24 3.37 2.13
C ASN A 155 -19.00 4.50 2.86
N PRO A 156 -20.23 4.92 2.44
CA PRO A 156 -20.98 5.95 3.15
C PRO A 156 -21.22 5.63 4.63
N ALA A 157 -21.60 4.39 4.95
CA ALA A 157 -21.82 4.00 6.34
C ALA A 157 -20.51 4.13 7.16
N PHE A 158 -19.38 3.68 6.62
CA PHE A 158 -18.09 3.79 7.31
C PHE A 158 -17.59 5.22 7.42
N MET A 159 -17.93 6.13 6.50
CA MET A 159 -17.65 7.56 6.66
C MET A 159 -18.46 8.15 7.82
N MET A 160 -19.72 7.76 7.97
CA MET A 160 -20.55 8.17 9.12
C MET A 160 -20.03 7.58 10.43
N VAL A 161 -19.61 6.31 10.44
CA VAL A 161 -18.98 5.68 11.61
C VAL A 161 -17.68 6.40 11.99
N GLY A 162 -16.83 6.75 11.03
CA GLY A 162 -15.62 7.51 11.29
C GLY A 162 -15.90 8.90 11.91
N ALA A 163 -16.99 9.56 11.48
CA ALA A 163 -17.42 10.81 12.08
C ALA A 163 -17.91 10.62 13.55
N LEU A 164 -18.55 9.49 13.87
CA LEU A 164 -18.96 9.15 15.24
C LEU A 164 -17.74 8.85 16.14
N ILE A 165 -16.71 8.20 15.63
CA ILE A 165 -15.46 7.95 16.35
C ILE A 165 -14.76 9.28 16.66
N GLY A 166 -14.73 10.19 15.70
CA GLY A 166 -14.04 11.46 15.78
C GLY A 166 -12.52 11.35 15.59
N PRO A 167 -11.85 12.45 15.25
CA PRO A 167 -10.44 12.42 14.87
C PRO A 167 -9.52 12.02 16.03
N GLN A 168 -9.76 12.53 17.24
CA GLN A 168 -8.89 12.24 18.39
C GLN A 168 -8.88 10.75 18.70
N ASN A 169 -10.06 10.14 18.89
CA ASN A 169 -10.15 8.70 19.16
C ASN A 169 -9.54 7.89 18.02
N PHE A 170 -9.72 8.34 16.76
CA PHE A 170 -9.17 7.65 15.62
C PHE A 170 -7.63 7.56 15.68
N TYR A 171 -6.96 8.67 16.03
CA TYR A 171 -5.51 8.70 16.21
C TYR A 171 -5.05 7.89 17.42
N ASP A 172 -5.75 7.97 18.55
CA ASP A 172 -5.44 7.21 19.76
C ASP A 172 -5.48 5.70 19.49
N TYR A 173 -6.46 5.24 18.70
CA TYR A 173 -6.53 3.84 18.28
C TYR A 173 -5.47 3.45 17.25
N PHE A 174 -5.07 4.36 16.36
CA PHE A 174 -3.94 4.14 15.46
C PHE A 174 -2.68 3.79 16.25
N ASP A 175 -2.39 4.56 17.30
CA ASP A 175 -1.26 4.30 18.18
C ASP A 175 -1.42 2.99 18.96
N ARG A 176 -2.61 2.71 19.50
CA ARG A 176 -2.90 1.44 20.21
C ARG A 176 -2.79 0.20 19.33
N PHE A 177 -3.09 0.31 18.04
CA PHE A 177 -2.88 -0.77 17.06
C PHE A 177 -1.45 -0.84 16.53
N GLY A 178 -0.55 0.06 16.95
CA GLY A 178 0.84 0.12 16.49
C GLY A 178 0.99 0.51 15.02
N LEU A 179 0.01 1.20 14.42
CA LEU A 179 0.01 1.51 12.98
C LEU A 179 0.93 2.67 12.60
N ARG A 180 1.54 3.33 13.58
CA ARG A 180 2.47 4.46 13.39
C ARG A 180 3.90 4.14 13.79
N GLU A 181 4.15 2.91 14.18
CA GLU A 181 5.46 2.46 14.60
C GLU A 181 5.91 1.28 13.74
N THR A 182 7.21 1.14 13.59
CA THR A 182 7.80 -0.06 12.99
C THR A 182 7.51 -1.27 13.87
N THR A 183 7.33 -2.43 13.24
CA THR A 183 7.09 -3.70 13.96
C THR A 183 8.32 -4.21 14.69
N ARG A 184 9.52 -3.68 14.34
CA ARG A 184 10.83 -4.11 14.79
C ARG A 184 11.13 -5.56 14.42
N ILE A 185 10.59 -6.00 13.29
CA ILE A 185 10.91 -7.30 12.73
C ILE A 185 12.43 -7.41 12.53
N ASP A 186 13.00 -8.56 12.85
CA ASP A 186 14.45 -8.82 12.72
C ASP A 186 14.85 -9.04 11.24
N LEU A 187 14.49 -8.08 10.39
CA LEU A 187 14.81 -8.02 8.96
C LEU A 187 15.14 -6.58 8.57
N PRO A 188 16.13 -6.35 7.71
CA PRO A 188 16.49 -5.01 7.27
C PRO A 188 15.46 -4.42 6.30
N GLY A 189 15.30 -3.09 6.33
CA GLY A 189 14.55 -2.34 5.34
C GLY A 189 13.04 -2.28 5.60
N GLU A 190 12.61 -2.41 6.85
CA GLU A 190 11.24 -2.09 7.24
C GLU A 190 10.94 -0.62 6.96
N ALA A 191 9.80 -0.34 6.30
CA ALA A 191 9.34 1.01 6.06
C ALA A 191 8.76 1.62 7.35
N ASP A 192 8.90 2.92 7.50
CA ASP A 192 8.21 3.67 8.55
C ASP A 192 6.69 3.63 8.31
N GLY A 193 5.92 3.55 9.39
CA GLY A 193 4.46 3.49 9.39
C GLY A 193 3.78 4.83 9.09
#